data_e1ef6bc0d01b5e9493b7e4b071319967
#
_entry.id   e1ef6bc0d01b5e9493b7e4b071319967
#
_cell.length_a   1.000
_cell.length_b   1.000
_cell.length_c   1.000
_cell.angle_alpha   90.00
_cell.angle_beta   90.00
_cell.angle_gamma   90.00
#
_symmetry.space_group_name_H-M   'P 1'
#
loop_
_entity.id
_entity.type
_entity.pdbx_description
1 polymer ?
#
loop_
_entity_poly.entity_id
_entity_poly.type
_entity_poly.pdbx_seq_one_letter_code
_entity_poly.pdbx_strand_id
1 'polypeptide(L)'
;DLDYDLALVDYFKAWVYNWNLDFETISWKDKNRARQLLNQAIGIINGTPTKDALYPIVRQLINLLPETSVPANANNFGLLRRK
;
A
#
# COMPACT_ATOMS: atom_id res chain seq x y z
N ASP A 1 5.08 14.93 12.74
CA ASP A 1 6.18 14.32 13.46
C ASP A 1 7.03 13.47 12.51
N LEU A 2 8.33 13.77 12.45
CA LEU A 2 9.24 13.11 11.53
C LEU A 2 9.35 11.61 11.81
N ASP A 3 9.42 11.22 13.09
CA ASP A 3 9.53 9.81 13.46
C ASP A 3 8.28 9.04 13.06
N TYR A 4 7.11 9.66 13.21
CA TYR A 4 5.86 9.05 12.81
C TYR A 4 5.82 8.82 11.29
N ASP A 5 6.25 9.82 10.53
CA ASP A 5 6.26 9.72 9.06
C ASP A 5 7.23 8.63 8.59
N LEU A 6 8.40 8.52 9.23
CA LEU A 6 9.36 7.47 8.89
C LEU A 6 8.80 6.08 9.21
N ALA A 7 8.10 5.94 10.34
CA ALA A 7 7.46 4.67 10.70
C ALA A 7 6.40 4.29 9.67
N LEU A 8 5.60 5.26 9.20
CA LEU A 8 4.60 4.99 8.17
C LEU A 8 5.24 4.53 6.87
N VAL A 9 6.34 5.17 6.46
CA VAL A 9 7.05 4.77 5.26
C VAL A 9 7.51 3.32 5.37
N ASP A 10 8.04 2.92 6.52
CA ASP A 10 8.49 1.54 6.73
C ASP A 10 7.33 0.56 6.62
N TYR A 11 6.16 0.88 7.20
CA TYR A 11 4.98 0.04 7.06
C TYR A 11 4.55 -0.07 5.60
N PHE A 12 4.52 1.05 4.88
CA PHE A 12 4.09 1.05 3.49
C PHE A 12 5.03 0.23 2.62
N LYS A 13 6.34 0.32 2.85
CA LYS A 13 7.32 -0.48 2.12
C LYS A 13 7.09 -1.97 2.36
N ALA A 14 6.88 -2.37 3.60
CA ALA A 14 6.63 -3.77 3.93
C ALA A 14 5.37 -4.27 3.24
N TRP A 15 4.29 -3.50 3.29
CA TRP A 15 3.04 -3.89 2.63
C TRP A 15 3.22 -4.01 1.12
N VAL A 16 3.89 -3.05 0.49
CA VAL A 16 4.09 -3.07 -0.95
C VAL A 16 4.89 -4.29 -1.37
N TYR A 17 5.96 -4.60 -0.66
CA TYR A 17 6.79 -5.77 -0.98
C TYR A 17 6.01 -7.07 -0.79
N ASN A 18 5.23 -7.18 0.28
CA ASN A 18 4.42 -8.37 0.52
C ASN A 18 3.36 -8.54 -0.57
N TRP A 19 2.68 -7.47 -0.94
CA TRP A 19 1.69 -7.52 -2.00
C TRP A 19 2.31 -7.90 -3.34
N ASN A 20 3.52 -7.41 -3.60
CA ASN A 20 4.21 -7.74 -4.84
C ASN A 20 4.60 -9.22 -4.88
N LEU A 21 5.08 -9.75 -3.75
CA LEU A 21 5.43 -11.17 -3.67
C LEU A 21 4.22 -12.08 -3.86
N ASP A 22 3.08 -11.68 -3.27
CA ASP A 22 1.87 -12.50 -3.29
C ASP A 22 0.89 -12.04 -4.37
N PHE A 23 1.34 -11.24 -5.32
CA PHE A 23 0.46 -10.60 -6.29
C PHE A 23 -0.47 -11.58 -6.98
N GLU A 24 0.06 -12.72 -7.41
CA GLU A 24 -0.73 -13.69 -8.16
C GLU A 24 -1.71 -14.48 -7.28
N THR A 25 -1.47 -14.51 -5.97
CA THR A 25 -2.36 -15.23 -5.04
C THR A 25 -3.44 -14.31 -4.47
N ILE A 26 -3.28 -13.01 -4.57
CA ILE A 26 -4.26 -12.06 -4.06
C ILE A 26 -5.38 -11.88 -5.09
N SER A 27 -6.62 -11.90 -4.61
CA SER A 27 -7.80 -11.71 -5.48
C SER A 27 -8.11 -10.23 -5.61
N TRP A 28 -7.27 -9.51 -6.33
CA TRP A 28 -7.44 -8.07 -6.52
C TRP A 28 -8.78 -7.78 -7.21
N LYS A 29 -9.43 -6.72 -6.78
CA LYS A 29 -10.68 -6.27 -7.41
C LYS A 29 -10.44 -5.78 -8.84
N ASP A 30 -9.26 -5.19 -9.08
CA ASP A 30 -8.80 -4.77 -10.40
C ASP A 30 -7.32 -5.08 -10.50
N LYS A 31 -7.00 -6.25 -11.05
CA LYS A 31 -5.64 -6.75 -11.08
C LYS A 31 -4.72 -5.84 -11.90
N ASN A 32 -5.19 -5.35 -13.04
CA ASN A 32 -4.37 -4.49 -13.89
C ASN A 32 -4.04 -3.17 -13.18
N ARG A 33 -5.03 -2.59 -12.52
CA ARG A 33 -4.81 -1.35 -11.77
C ARG A 33 -3.85 -1.59 -10.61
N ALA A 34 -4.03 -2.71 -9.91
CA ALA A 34 -3.14 -3.07 -8.81
C ALA A 34 -1.70 -3.20 -9.27
N ARG A 35 -1.47 -3.82 -10.43
CA ARG A 35 -0.12 -3.94 -10.98
C ARG A 35 0.49 -2.57 -11.25
N GLN A 36 -0.26 -1.67 -11.86
CA GLN A 36 0.22 -0.33 -12.13
C GLN A 36 0.60 0.41 -10.85
N LEU A 37 -0.27 0.33 -9.83
CA LEU A 37 -0.03 0.99 -8.56
C LEU A 37 1.18 0.42 -7.84
N LEU A 38 1.34 -0.91 -7.86
CA LEU A 38 2.51 -1.54 -7.26
C LEU A 38 3.80 -1.13 -7.96
N ASN A 39 3.79 -1.04 -9.28
CA ASN A 39 4.97 -0.60 -10.02
C ASN A 39 5.33 0.85 -9.65
N GLN A 40 4.33 1.72 -9.52
CA GLN A 40 4.56 3.09 -9.09
C GLN A 40 5.14 3.14 -7.68
N ALA A 41 4.58 2.36 -6.76
CA ALA A 41 5.04 2.34 -5.39
C ALA A 41 6.49 1.84 -5.30
N ILE A 42 6.81 0.78 -6.01
CA ILE A 42 8.16 0.24 -6.03
C ILE A 42 9.16 1.27 -6.58
N GLY A 43 8.77 1.99 -7.63
CA GLY A 43 9.60 3.05 -8.17
C GLY A 43 9.87 4.16 -7.16
N ILE A 44 8.86 4.55 -6.40
CA ILE A 44 9.02 5.54 -5.35
C ILE A 44 9.95 5.02 -4.24
N ILE A 45 9.77 3.76 -3.83
CA ILE A 45 10.58 3.15 -2.79
C ILE A 45 12.05 3.09 -3.20
N ASN A 46 12.32 2.78 -4.45
CA ASN A 46 13.69 2.71 -4.97
C ASN A 46 14.33 4.08 -5.15
N GLY A 47 13.51 5.13 -5.19
CA GLY A 47 13.99 6.50 -5.27
C GLY A 47 14.02 7.15 -3.90
N THR A 48 13.16 8.13 -3.68
CA THR A 48 13.05 8.84 -2.41
C THR A 48 11.68 8.58 -1.81
N PRO A 49 11.51 7.51 -1.02
CA PRO A 49 10.21 7.17 -0.46
C PRO A 49 9.80 8.17 0.63
N THR A 50 8.61 8.72 0.49
CA THR A 50 8.02 9.59 1.50
C THR A 50 6.60 9.15 1.77
N LYS A 51 6.10 9.52 2.95
CA LYS A 51 4.71 9.24 3.30
C LYS A 51 3.76 9.85 2.27
N ASP A 52 4.00 11.10 1.91
CA ASP A 52 3.09 11.83 1.02
C ASP A 52 3.06 11.23 -0.38
N ALA A 53 4.18 10.68 -0.85
CA ALA A 53 4.22 10.03 -2.16
C ALA A 53 3.55 8.67 -2.14
N LEU A 54 3.72 7.91 -1.06
CA LEU A 54 3.23 6.53 -0.97
C LEU A 54 1.78 6.44 -0.51
N TYR A 55 1.33 7.35 0.34
CA TYR A 55 0.01 7.26 0.96
C TYR A 55 -1.13 7.10 -0.05
N PRO A 56 -1.24 7.95 -1.08
CA PRO A 56 -2.36 7.81 -2.02
C PRO A 56 -2.30 6.50 -2.81
N ILE A 57 -1.10 6.02 -3.12
CA ILE A 57 -0.95 4.77 -3.87
C ILE A 57 -1.32 3.58 -2.98
N VAL A 58 -0.83 3.56 -1.76
CA VAL A 58 -1.13 2.49 -0.80
C VAL A 58 -2.63 2.46 -0.50
N ARG A 59 -3.26 3.62 -0.35
CA ARG A 59 -4.69 3.70 -0.10
C ARG A 59 -5.50 3.08 -1.24
N GLN A 60 -5.12 3.38 -2.48
CA GLN A 60 -5.78 2.79 -3.64
C GLN A 60 -5.58 1.28 -3.69
N LEU A 61 -4.37 0.81 -3.37
CA LEU A 61 -4.11 -0.62 -3.32
C LEU A 61 -4.98 -1.33 -2.29
N ILE A 62 -5.11 -0.74 -1.09
CA ILE A 62 -5.96 -1.31 -0.05
C ILE A 62 -7.41 -1.39 -0.51
N ASN A 63 -7.88 -0.39 -1.24
CA ASN A 63 -9.25 -0.40 -1.77
C ASN A 63 -9.46 -1.49 -2.84
N LEU A 64 -8.39 -1.97 -3.46
CA LEU A 64 -8.46 -3.05 -4.44
C LEU A 64 -8.28 -4.43 -3.83
N LEU A 65 -7.82 -4.50 -2.59
CA LEU A 65 -7.64 -5.77 -1.89
C LEU A 65 -8.99 -6.38 -1.48
N PRO A 66 -9.09 -7.72 -1.47
CA PRO A 66 -10.22 -8.35 -0.79
C PRO A 66 -10.13 -8.06 0.71
N GLU A 67 -11.27 -8.04 1.39
CA GLU A 67 -11.31 -7.67 2.80
C GLU A 67 -10.37 -8.54 3.65
N THR A 68 -10.24 -9.82 3.29
CA THR A 68 -9.41 -10.76 4.04
C THR A 68 -7.92 -10.48 3.92
N SER A 69 -7.51 -9.66 2.94
CA SER A 69 -6.10 -9.34 2.70
C SER A 69 -5.70 -7.95 3.15
N VAL A 70 -6.64 -7.17 3.68
CA VAL A 70 -6.34 -5.82 4.17
C VAL A 70 -5.52 -5.92 5.46
N PRO A 71 -4.40 -5.18 5.58
CA PRO A 71 -3.60 -5.21 6.80
C PRO A 71 -4.44 -4.79 8.02
N ALA A 72 -4.25 -5.49 9.12
CA ALA A 72 -5.05 -5.28 10.33
C ALA A 72 -4.95 -3.85 10.87
N ASN A 73 -3.77 -3.24 10.73
CA ASN A 73 -3.55 -1.89 11.25
C ASN A 73 -3.77 -0.78 10.23
N ALA A 74 -4.30 -1.10 9.05
CA ALA A 74 -4.57 -0.07 8.03
C ALA A 74 -5.56 0.98 8.54
N ASN A 75 -6.53 0.57 9.34
CA ASN A 75 -7.54 1.47 9.89
C ASN A 75 -6.90 2.52 10.81
N ASN A 76 -5.80 2.19 11.46
CA ASN A 76 -5.13 3.12 12.37
C ASN A 76 -4.49 4.30 11.63
N PHE A 77 -4.28 4.15 10.33
CA PHE A 77 -3.68 5.20 9.50
C PHE A 77 -4.70 5.91 8.63
N GLY A 78 -5.99 5.64 8.83
CA GLY A 78 -7.04 6.26 8.04
C GLY A 78 -7.10 5.80 6.60
N LEU A 79 -6.55 4.61 6.30
CA LEU A 79 -6.47 4.12 4.94
C LEU A 79 -7.71 3.38 4.47
N LEU A 80 -8.53 2.90 5.40
CA LEU A 80 -9.74 2.17 5.05
C LEU A 80 -10.85 3.14 4.70
N ARG A 81 -11.59 2.81 3.64
CA ARG A 81 -12.74 3.61 3.23
C ARG A 81 -13.90 3.36 4.20
N ARG A 82 -14.51 4.44 4.62
CA ARG A 82 -15.73 4.35 5.42
C ARG A 82 -16.94 4.44 4.51
N LYS A 83 -17.96 3.75 4.90
CA LYS A 83 -19.22 3.78 4.19
C LYS A 83 -20.20 4.73 4.86
#